data_e3dbf0064efb836fcefdb5a25544ed51
#
_entry.id   e3dbf0064efb836fcefdb5a25544ed51
#
_cell.length_a   1.000
_cell.length_b   1.000
_cell.length_c   1.000
_cell.angle_alpha   90.00
_cell.angle_beta   90.00
_cell.angle_gamma   90.00
#
_symmetry.space_group_name_H-M   'P 1'
#
loop_
_entity.id
_entity.type
_entity.pdbx_description
1 polymer ?
#
loop_
_entity_poly.entity_id
_entity_poly.type
_entity_poly.pdbx_seq_one_letter_code
_entity_poly.pdbx_strand_id
1 'polypeptide(L)'
;MSKLNLINCYYQSNKHLVLTFLISFFVFAISGETSALKNLNEEIHDPKYVWMDKQIKRDLVAFEEEGISLEMLDKTLQNILASPEKGYAYLIHYKIINNKITFWSPSLRENHPRIINFINFITEIAKHMKLPDVEFLLCAGDSFERPIFLESCQVPIFCIARRTQNNKVVLFPETEYLSNRVHLFSAILHANTVHTWDNKISKAFWRGSTTGGPYCFYWDRFPRPSLIVSSYYHPEDVDAAFIKGSFYVDEEPAKTQILRFKALEDPVPISHQIQYKYLIAVDGNSWPSSLPWQLLSNSVDLKND
;
A
#
# COMPACT_ATOMS: atom_id res chain seq x y z
N MET A 1 -21.28 -32.02 5.96
CA MET A 1 -20.86 -30.81 6.69
C MET A 1 -21.98 -29.81 6.64
N SER A 2 -22.42 -29.25 7.79
CA SER A 2 -23.46 -28.22 7.78
C SER A 2 -22.94 -26.92 7.13
N LYS A 3 -23.84 -26.12 6.53
CA LYS A 3 -23.47 -24.80 5.96
C LYS A 3 -22.68 -23.95 6.96
N LEU A 4 -23.00 -24.03 8.24
CA LEU A 4 -22.32 -23.30 9.33
C LEU A 4 -20.83 -23.70 9.48
N ASN A 5 -20.52 -25.00 9.31
CA ASN A 5 -19.14 -25.49 9.42
C ASN A 5 -18.26 -25.06 8.23
N LEU A 6 -18.84 -24.95 7.04
CA LEU A 6 -18.14 -24.45 5.85
C LEU A 6 -17.85 -22.94 5.96
N ILE A 7 -18.81 -22.16 6.45
CA ILE A 7 -18.68 -20.70 6.65
C ILE A 7 -17.60 -20.40 7.69
N ASN A 8 -17.61 -21.09 8.83
CA ASN A 8 -16.58 -20.93 9.86
C ASN A 8 -15.19 -21.37 9.38
N CYS A 9 -15.11 -22.43 8.61
CA CYS A 9 -13.84 -22.89 8.03
C CYS A 9 -13.26 -21.83 7.08
N TYR A 10 -14.09 -21.21 6.26
CA TYR A 10 -13.67 -20.18 5.31
C TYR A 10 -13.24 -18.87 6.00
N TYR A 11 -13.94 -18.46 7.07
CA TYR A 11 -13.57 -17.34 7.91
C TYR A 11 -12.20 -17.55 8.57
N GLN A 12 -11.97 -18.71 9.19
CA GLN A 12 -10.70 -19.06 9.82
C GLN A 12 -9.54 -19.13 8.80
N SER A 13 -9.82 -19.64 7.59
CA SER A 13 -8.85 -19.68 6.50
C SER A 13 -8.42 -18.28 6.06
N ASN A 14 -9.36 -17.33 5.94
CA ASN A 14 -9.04 -15.94 5.61
C ASN A 14 -8.21 -15.26 6.72
N LYS A 15 -8.60 -15.47 8.00
CA LYS A 15 -7.85 -14.95 9.14
C LYS A 15 -6.40 -15.45 9.13
N HIS A 16 -6.20 -16.75 8.93
CA HIS A 16 -4.87 -17.34 8.86
C HIS A 16 -4.07 -16.81 7.67
N LEU A 17 -4.72 -16.64 6.52
CA LEU A 17 -4.10 -16.08 5.32
C LEU A 17 -3.59 -14.65 5.56
N VAL A 18 -4.41 -13.78 6.16
CA VAL A 18 -4.02 -12.39 6.47
C VAL A 18 -2.82 -12.38 7.43
N LEU A 19 -2.88 -13.17 8.50
CA LEU A 19 -1.78 -13.27 9.46
C LEU A 19 -0.50 -13.75 8.78
N THR A 20 -0.59 -14.79 7.97
CA THR A 20 0.53 -15.31 7.18
C THR A 20 1.15 -14.22 6.31
N PHE A 21 0.33 -13.48 5.56
CA PHE A 21 0.85 -12.44 4.66
C PHE A 21 1.48 -11.28 5.42
N LEU A 22 0.87 -10.81 6.52
CA LEU A 22 1.44 -9.74 7.31
C LEU A 22 2.78 -10.13 7.93
N ILE A 23 2.86 -11.31 8.56
CA ILE A 23 4.10 -11.78 9.17
C ILE A 23 5.16 -12.06 8.11
N SER A 24 4.80 -12.70 7.00
CA SER A 24 5.72 -12.91 5.88
C SER A 24 6.29 -11.60 5.36
N PHE A 25 5.46 -10.57 5.26
CA PHE A 25 5.90 -9.24 4.87
C PHE A 25 6.92 -8.69 5.85
N PHE A 26 6.66 -8.76 7.17
CA PHE A 26 7.59 -8.26 8.17
C PHE A 26 8.88 -9.07 8.23
N VAL A 27 8.81 -10.39 8.25
CA VAL A 27 9.99 -11.27 8.26
C VAL A 27 10.83 -11.01 7.02
N PHE A 28 10.19 -10.98 5.87
CA PHE A 28 10.85 -10.66 4.62
C PHE A 28 11.32 -9.20 4.60
N ALA A 29 10.62 -8.23 5.23
CA ALA A 29 11.01 -6.82 5.31
C ALA A 29 12.24 -6.57 6.19
N ILE A 30 12.44 -7.33 7.25
CA ILE A 30 13.54 -7.12 8.19
C ILE A 30 14.83 -7.83 7.74
N SER A 31 14.74 -9.06 7.25
CA SER A 31 15.90 -9.89 6.98
C SER A 31 16.57 -9.66 5.63
N GLY A 32 15.82 -9.17 4.65
CA GLY A 32 16.36 -8.99 3.30
C GLY A 32 16.59 -10.28 2.49
N GLU A 33 16.48 -11.44 3.10
CA GLU A 33 16.81 -12.72 2.49
C GLU A 33 15.65 -13.70 2.49
N THR A 34 15.52 -14.47 1.42
CA THR A 34 14.57 -15.59 1.34
C THR A 34 14.87 -16.69 2.37
N SER A 35 16.09 -16.75 2.91
CA SER A 35 16.46 -17.65 4.00
C SER A 35 15.64 -17.42 5.28
N ALA A 36 15.21 -16.19 5.55
CA ALA A 36 14.37 -15.89 6.69
C ALA A 36 12.95 -16.45 6.58
N LEU A 37 12.47 -16.69 5.37
CA LEU A 37 11.17 -17.33 5.17
C LEU A 37 11.18 -18.83 5.52
N LYS A 38 12.36 -19.45 5.68
CA LYS A 38 12.46 -20.87 6.07
C LYS A 38 11.85 -21.16 7.43
N ASN A 39 11.85 -20.19 8.33
CA ASN A 39 11.30 -20.33 9.69
C ASN A 39 9.93 -19.65 9.82
N LEU A 40 9.25 -19.37 8.71
CA LEU A 40 8.00 -18.59 8.71
C LEU A 40 6.90 -19.24 9.56
N ASN A 41 6.82 -20.58 9.61
CA ASN A 41 5.85 -21.29 10.45
C ASN A 41 6.09 -21.06 11.96
N GLU A 42 7.33 -20.86 12.38
CA GLU A 42 7.67 -20.55 13.77
C GLU A 42 7.42 -19.07 14.06
N GLU A 43 7.85 -18.20 13.16
CA GLU A 43 7.68 -16.75 13.26
C GLU A 43 6.20 -16.33 13.35
N ILE A 44 5.30 -17.02 12.67
CA ILE A 44 3.86 -16.72 12.68
C ILE A 44 3.24 -16.80 14.09
N HIS A 45 3.85 -17.59 14.98
CA HIS A 45 3.42 -17.78 16.36
C HIS A 45 4.22 -16.97 17.37
N ASP A 46 5.19 -16.16 16.91
CA ASP A 46 6.00 -15.33 17.80
C ASP A 46 5.12 -14.27 18.51
N PRO A 47 5.21 -14.17 19.85
CA PRO A 47 4.44 -13.21 20.62
C PRO A 47 4.59 -11.74 20.18
N LYS A 48 5.70 -11.37 19.54
CA LYS A 48 5.92 -10.02 19.00
C LYS A 48 4.88 -9.62 17.94
N TYR A 49 4.19 -10.58 17.32
CA TYR A 49 3.16 -10.34 16.30
C TYR A 49 1.72 -10.42 16.82
N VAL A 50 1.49 -10.60 18.12
CA VAL A 50 0.13 -10.67 18.71
C VAL A 50 -0.72 -9.42 18.40
N TRP A 51 -0.09 -8.27 18.22
CA TRP A 51 -0.79 -7.05 17.83
C TRP A 51 -1.46 -7.15 16.45
N MET A 52 -0.90 -7.93 15.52
CA MET A 52 -1.48 -8.18 14.21
C MET A 52 -2.79 -8.97 14.31
N ASP A 53 -2.85 -9.92 15.23
CA ASP A 53 -4.07 -10.70 15.49
C ASP A 53 -5.24 -9.80 15.91
N LYS A 54 -4.97 -8.77 16.72
CA LYS A 54 -5.96 -7.76 17.12
C LYS A 54 -6.40 -6.89 15.94
N GLN A 55 -5.47 -6.54 15.04
CA GLN A 55 -5.79 -5.78 13.84
C GLN A 55 -6.66 -6.61 12.89
N ILE A 56 -6.27 -7.85 12.62
CA ILE A 56 -7.01 -8.77 11.75
C ILE A 56 -8.45 -8.99 12.26
N LYS A 57 -8.60 -9.21 13.57
CA LYS A 57 -9.92 -9.32 14.18
C LYS A 57 -10.79 -8.10 13.95
N ARG A 58 -10.22 -6.90 14.13
CA ARG A 58 -10.94 -5.64 13.85
C ARG A 58 -11.34 -5.52 12.38
N ASP A 59 -10.44 -5.93 11.48
CA ASP A 59 -10.68 -5.82 10.04
C ASP A 59 -11.74 -6.81 9.55
N LEU A 60 -11.86 -7.95 10.19
CA LEU A 60 -12.82 -9.01 9.82
C LEU A 60 -14.13 -8.96 10.61
N VAL A 61 -14.27 -8.10 11.62
CA VAL A 61 -15.47 -8.06 12.49
C VAL A 61 -16.78 -7.91 11.73
N ALA A 62 -16.79 -7.17 10.62
CA ALA A 62 -17.98 -6.99 9.79
C ALA A 62 -18.46 -8.28 9.10
N PHE A 63 -17.66 -9.35 9.12
CA PHE A 63 -17.93 -10.64 8.48
C PHE A 63 -18.05 -11.79 9.48
N GLU A 64 -17.97 -11.51 10.81
CA GLU A 64 -18.00 -12.56 11.84
C GLU A 64 -19.39 -13.20 11.98
N GLU A 65 -20.45 -12.41 11.93
CA GLU A 65 -21.82 -12.90 12.18
C GLU A 65 -22.34 -13.74 11.01
N GLU A 66 -22.19 -13.26 9.78
CA GLU A 66 -22.70 -13.94 8.59
C GLU A 66 -21.70 -14.96 8.03
N GLY A 67 -20.44 -14.82 8.40
CA GLY A 67 -19.33 -15.59 7.83
C GLY A 67 -19.03 -15.17 6.38
N ILE A 68 -18.20 -15.97 5.70
CA ILE A 68 -17.82 -15.76 4.31
C ILE A 68 -18.06 -17.05 3.53
N SER A 69 -18.80 -16.98 2.43
CA SER A 69 -19.07 -18.14 1.55
C SER A 69 -18.58 -17.86 0.13
N LEU A 70 -18.38 -18.95 -0.63
CA LEU A 70 -18.04 -18.83 -2.06
C LEU A 70 -19.15 -18.15 -2.87
N GLU A 71 -20.42 -18.40 -2.53
CA GLU A 71 -21.57 -17.74 -3.17
C GLU A 71 -21.51 -16.21 -2.98
N MET A 72 -21.17 -15.75 -1.77
CA MET A 72 -21.00 -14.32 -1.47
C MET A 72 -19.81 -13.73 -2.25
N LEU A 73 -18.72 -14.47 -2.41
CA LEU A 73 -17.56 -14.06 -3.18
C LEU A 73 -17.92 -13.92 -4.66
N ASP A 74 -18.56 -14.93 -5.25
CA ASP A 74 -18.99 -14.91 -6.65
C ASP A 74 -19.95 -13.76 -6.92
N LYS A 75 -20.91 -13.52 -6.02
CA LYS A 75 -21.86 -12.42 -6.14
C LYS A 75 -21.17 -11.07 -6.03
N THR A 76 -20.22 -10.91 -5.11
CA THR A 76 -19.40 -9.69 -4.99
C THR A 76 -18.63 -9.44 -6.28
N LEU A 77 -17.95 -10.46 -6.81
CA LEU A 77 -17.20 -10.36 -8.05
C LEU A 77 -18.09 -9.97 -9.23
N GLN A 78 -19.24 -10.62 -9.40
CA GLN A 78 -20.20 -10.31 -10.46
C GLN A 78 -20.71 -8.87 -10.36
N ASN A 79 -21.05 -8.39 -9.17
CA ASN A 79 -21.49 -7.01 -8.95
C ASN A 79 -20.41 -5.99 -9.30
N ILE A 80 -19.16 -6.23 -8.93
CA ILE A 80 -18.04 -5.36 -9.28
C ILE A 80 -17.84 -5.32 -10.79
N LEU A 81 -17.89 -6.49 -11.46
CA LEU A 81 -17.70 -6.59 -12.91
C LEU A 81 -18.85 -5.98 -13.73
N ALA A 82 -20.07 -6.04 -13.22
CA ALA A 82 -21.26 -5.44 -13.85
C ALA A 82 -21.29 -3.92 -13.69
N SER A 83 -20.49 -3.35 -12.81
CA SER A 83 -20.47 -1.90 -12.60
C SER A 83 -19.97 -1.16 -13.85
N PRO A 84 -20.67 -0.08 -14.27
CA PRO A 84 -20.22 0.77 -15.35
C PRO A 84 -18.92 1.53 -15.04
N GLU A 85 -18.60 1.65 -13.77
CA GLU A 85 -17.36 2.26 -13.33
C GLU A 85 -16.21 1.24 -13.43
N LYS A 86 -15.25 1.50 -14.32
CA LYS A 86 -14.07 0.64 -14.54
C LYS A 86 -13.06 0.70 -13.38
N GLY A 87 -13.54 0.67 -12.12
CA GLY A 87 -12.70 0.69 -10.92
C GLY A 87 -12.03 -0.63 -10.58
N TYR A 88 -12.35 -1.69 -11.32
CA TYR A 88 -11.77 -3.03 -11.13
C TYR A 88 -10.41 -3.23 -11.82
N ALA A 89 -9.81 -2.16 -12.36
CA ALA A 89 -8.59 -2.24 -13.17
C ALA A 89 -7.39 -2.93 -12.47
N TYR A 90 -7.45 -3.08 -11.15
CA TYR A 90 -6.41 -3.73 -10.34
C TYR A 90 -6.96 -4.87 -9.48
N LEU A 91 -8.17 -5.34 -9.75
CA LEU A 91 -8.76 -6.46 -9.01
C LEU A 91 -8.13 -7.77 -9.46
N ILE A 92 -7.83 -8.62 -8.50
CA ILE A 92 -7.30 -9.97 -8.71
C ILE A 92 -8.16 -10.92 -7.89
N HIS A 93 -8.68 -11.96 -8.52
CA HIS A 93 -9.30 -13.08 -7.84
C HIS A 93 -8.24 -14.18 -7.68
N TYR A 94 -7.95 -14.55 -6.45
CA TYR A 94 -7.04 -15.62 -6.09
C TYR A 94 -7.79 -16.85 -5.62
N LYS A 95 -7.27 -18.01 -6.00
CA LYS A 95 -7.72 -19.31 -5.51
C LYS A 95 -6.49 -20.14 -5.15
N ILE A 96 -6.43 -20.59 -3.91
CA ILE A 96 -5.39 -21.45 -3.37
C ILE A 96 -6.04 -22.78 -2.98
N ILE A 97 -5.65 -23.87 -3.60
CA ILE A 97 -6.12 -25.21 -3.30
C ILE A 97 -4.92 -26.17 -3.27
N ASN A 98 -4.74 -26.87 -2.16
CA ASN A 98 -3.58 -27.77 -1.95
C ASN A 98 -2.24 -27.06 -2.24
N ASN A 99 -2.09 -25.84 -1.79
CA ASN A 99 -0.93 -24.97 -2.03
C ASN A 99 -0.67 -24.61 -3.51
N LYS A 100 -1.61 -24.94 -4.41
CA LYS A 100 -1.57 -24.51 -5.80
C LYS A 100 -2.32 -23.21 -5.95
N ILE A 101 -1.63 -22.19 -6.41
CA ILE A 101 -2.19 -20.85 -6.63
C ILE A 101 -2.66 -20.76 -8.08
N THR A 102 -3.90 -20.33 -8.24
CA THR A 102 -4.44 -19.84 -9.50
C THR A 102 -5.00 -18.44 -9.28
N PHE A 103 -4.91 -17.60 -10.28
CA PHE A 103 -5.41 -16.24 -10.21
C PHE A 103 -6.01 -15.83 -11.55
N TRP A 104 -6.90 -14.87 -11.47
CA TRP A 104 -7.52 -14.24 -12.62
C TRP A 104 -7.74 -12.75 -12.33
N SER A 105 -7.46 -11.90 -13.31
CA SER A 105 -7.74 -10.47 -13.23
C SER A 105 -8.64 -10.06 -14.41
N PRO A 106 -9.76 -9.39 -14.17
CA PRO A 106 -10.65 -8.90 -15.22
C PRO A 106 -10.05 -7.71 -15.98
N SER A 107 -8.90 -7.25 -15.56
CA SER A 107 -8.23 -6.08 -16.07
C SER A 107 -7.46 -6.38 -17.35
N LEU A 108 -7.53 -5.46 -18.33
CA LEU A 108 -6.61 -5.41 -19.47
C LEU A 108 -5.15 -5.09 -19.03
N ARG A 109 -4.91 -4.98 -17.70
CA ARG A 109 -3.62 -4.64 -17.10
C ARG A 109 -2.97 -5.82 -16.38
N GLU A 110 -3.20 -7.05 -16.81
CA GLU A 110 -2.61 -8.26 -16.22
C GLU A 110 -1.08 -8.18 -16.06
N ASN A 111 -0.41 -7.47 -16.97
CA ASN A 111 1.02 -7.25 -16.94
C ASN A 111 1.44 -5.99 -16.16
N HIS A 112 0.53 -5.37 -15.40
CA HIS A 112 0.89 -4.20 -14.60
C HIS A 112 1.86 -4.59 -13.47
N PRO A 113 2.97 -3.87 -13.25
CA PRO A 113 3.97 -4.23 -12.25
C PRO A 113 3.41 -4.52 -10.84
N ARG A 114 2.42 -3.76 -10.38
CA ARG A 114 1.77 -4.00 -9.08
C ARG A 114 1.10 -5.37 -9.03
N ILE A 115 0.34 -5.76 -10.06
CA ILE A 115 -0.32 -7.07 -10.14
C ILE A 115 0.73 -8.16 -10.10
N ILE A 116 1.78 -8.04 -10.91
CA ILE A 116 2.90 -9.00 -10.95
C ILE A 116 3.59 -9.11 -9.59
N ASN A 117 3.84 -8.00 -8.90
CA ASN A 117 4.46 -8.00 -7.58
C ASN A 117 3.62 -8.76 -6.55
N PHE A 118 2.29 -8.58 -6.53
CA PHE A 118 1.40 -9.35 -5.64
C PHE A 118 1.42 -10.84 -5.97
N ILE A 119 1.35 -11.20 -7.25
CA ILE A 119 1.41 -12.61 -7.69
C ILE A 119 2.73 -13.24 -7.24
N ASN A 120 3.84 -12.58 -7.50
CA ASN A 120 5.17 -13.07 -7.13
C ASN A 120 5.31 -13.22 -5.61
N PHE A 121 4.81 -12.25 -4.83
CA PHE A 121 4.85 -12.29 -3.38
C PHE A 121 4.09 -13.50 -2.81
N ILE A 122 2.85 -13.72 -3.22
CA ILE A 122 2.04 -14.85 -2.75
C ILE A 122 2.66 -16.18 -3.20
N THR A 123 3.16 -16.24 -4.44
CA THR A 123 3.81 -17.42 -4.97
C THR A 123 5.10 -17.75 -4.20
N GLU A 124 5.86 -16.73 -3.82
CA GLU A 124 7.08 -16.92 -3.02
C GLU A 124 6.77 -17.48 -1.64
N ILE A 125 5.78 -16.93 -0.95
CA ILE A 125 5.35 -17.45 0.36
C ILE A 125 4.93 -18.92 0.27
N ALA A 126 4.19 -19.31 -0.76
CA ALA A 126 3.74 -20.69 -0.95
C ALA A 126 4.87 -21.72 -1.15
N LYS A 127 6.08 -21.27 -1.51
CA LYS A 127 7.27 -22.14 -1.56
C LYS A 127 7.82 -22.48 -0.17
N HIS A 128 7.56 -21.64 0.82
CA HIS A 128 8.15 -21.74 2.16
C HIS A 128 7.16 -22.26 3.19
N MET A 129 5.86 -22.20 2.92
CA MET A 129 4.85 -22.72 3.83
C MET A 129 3.61 -23.19 3.08
N LYS A 130 2.84 -24.06 3.74
CA LYS A 130 1.53 -24.47 3.23
C LYS A 130 0.49 -23.37 3.54
N LEU A 131 -0.05 -22.77 2.48
CA LEU A 131 -1.16 -21.83 2.60
C LEU A 131 -2.50 -22.56 2.79
N PRO A 132 -3.49 -21.97 3.45
CA PRO A 132 -4.82 -22.54 3.58
C PRO A 132 -5.51 -22.60 2.21
N ASP A 133 -6.42 -23.56 2.06
CA ASP A 133 -7.33 -23.59 0.92
C ASP A 133 -8.31 -22.45 1.04
N VAL A 134 -8.27 -21.50 0.13
CA VAL A 134 -9.04 -20.25 0.21
C VAL A 134 -9.21 -19.60 -1.15
N GLU A 135 -10.31 -18.88 -1.33
CA GLU A 135 -10.51 -17.93 -2.44
C GLU A 135 -10.73 -16.55 -1.88
N PHE A 136 -10.15 -15.52 -2.51
CA PHE A 136 -10.26 -14.13 -2.06
C PHE A 136 -10.06 -13.13 -3.19
N LEU A 137 -10.49 -11.90 -2.93
CA LEU A 137 -10.33 -10.77 -3.84
C LEU A 137 -9.27 -9.80 -3.30
N LEU A 138 -8.37 -9.37 -4.15
CA LEU A 138 -7.33 -8.40 -3.84
C LEU A 138 -7.37 -7.24 -4.84
N CYS A 139 -7.38 -6.02 -4.34
CA CYS A 139 -7.20 -4.82 -5.14
C CYS A 139 -5.74 -4.34 -5.04
N ALA A 140 -4.99 -4.46 -6.13
CA ALA A 140 -3.61 -3.97 -6.23
C ALA A 140 -3.51 -2.46 -6.52
N GLY A 141 -4.64 -1.74 -6.47
CA GLY A 141 -4.70 -0.28 -6.60
C GLY A 141 -4.33 0.45 -5.30
N ASP A 142 -4.35 1.78 -5.34
CA ASP A 142 -4.04 2.62 -4.18
C ASP A 142 -5.07 2.45 -3.05
N SER A 143 -6.33 2.19 -3.38
CA SER A 143 -7.42 1.95 -2.43
C SER A 143 -8.63 1.30 -3.13
N PHE A 144 -9.57 0.79 -2.33
CA PHE A 144 -10.86 0.28 -2.78
C PHE A 144 -11.97 1.04 -2.04
N GLU A 145 -12.25 2.27 -2.49
CA GLU A 145 -13.06 3.24 -1.74
C GLU A 145 -14.31 3.75 -2.49
N ARG A 146 -14.60 3.22 -3.69
CA ARG A 146 -15.77 3.66 -4.47
C ARG A 146 -17.05 3.16 -3.84
N PRO A 147 -18.03 4.02 -3.48
CA PRO A 147 -19.25 3.62 -2.78
C PRO A 147 -20.00 2.50 -3.50
N ILE A 148 -20.14 2.58 -4.82
CA ILE A 148 -20.85 1.58 -5.62
C ILE A 148 -20.25 0.17 -5.49
N PHE A 149 -18.94 0.05 -5.28
CA PHE A 149 -18.30 -1.25 -5.05
C PHE A 149 -18.47 -1.69 -3.61
N LEU A 150 -18.31 -0.78 -2.64
CA LEU A 150 -18.42 -1.09 -1.22
C LEU A 150 -19.81 -1.58 -0.83
N GLU A 151 -20.86 -0.96 -1.37
CA GLU A 151 -22.25 -1.38 -1.17
C GLU A 151 -22.51 -2.78 -1.72
N SER A 152 -21.82 -3.16 -2.78
CA SER A 152 -21.96 -4.46 -3.43
C SER A 152 -21.16 -5.58 -2.78
N CYS A 153 -20.17 -5.24 -1.91
CA CYS A 153 -19.28 -6.21 -1.32
C CYS A 153 -19.92 -6.99 -0.16
N GLN A 154 -20.01 -8.30 -0.31
CA GLN A 154 -20.44 -9.24 0.71
C GLN A 154 -19.27 -9.99 1.35
N VAL A 155 -18.06 -9.87 0.78
CA VAL A 155 -16.82 -10.46 1.29
C VAL A 155 -15.75 -9.37 1.44
N PRO A 156 -14.73 -9.59 2.29
CA PRO A 156 -13.62 -8.65 2.42
C PRO A 156 -12.83 -8.55 1.12
N ILE A 157 -12.40 -7.33 0.80
CA ILE A 157 -11.45 -7.06 -0.28
C ILE A 157 -10.10 -6.74 0.35
N PHE A 158 -9.05 -7.46 -0.03
CA PHE A 158 -7.70 -7.12 0.40
C PHE A 158 -7.18 -5.92 -0.38
N CYS A 159 -6.62 -4.93 0.31
CA CYS A 159 -6.03 -3.74 -0.32
C CYS A 159 -4.94 -3.14 0.56
N ILE A 160 -4.01 -2.40 -0.04
CA ILE A 160 -2.89 -1.77 0.67
C ILE A 160 -3.29 -0.58 1.54
N ALA A 161 -4.44 0.02 1.27
CA ALA A 161 -4.96 1.14 2.04
C ALA A 161 -6.48 1.14 2.11
N ARG A 162 -7.02 1.72 3.17
CA ARG A 162 -8.44 1.98 3.35
C ARG A 162 -8.68 3.24 4.19
N ARG A 163 -9.84 3.84 4.03
CA ARG A 163 -10.34 4.84 4.98
C ARG A 163 -10.79 4.17 6.27
N THR A 164 -10.68 4.88 7.37
CA THR A 164 -11.04 4.34 8.71
C THR A 164 -12.49 3.82 8.77
N GLN A 165 -13.40 4.46 8.06
CA GLN A 165 -14.82 4.09 8.03
C GLN A 165 -15.13 2.89 7.11
N ASN A 166 -14.18 2.49 6.25
CA ASN A 166 -14.38 1.39 5.33
C ASN A 166 -14.14 0.04 6.03
N ASN A 167 -15.20 -0.68 6.33
CA ASN A 167 -15.16 -2.00 6.96
C ASN A 167 -15.22 -3.18 5.97
N LYS A 168 -15.21 -2.90 4.65
CA LYS A 168 -15.20 -3.93 3.60
C LYS A 168 -13.78 -4.26 3.11
N VAL A 169 -12.80 -3.45 3.48
CA VAL A 169 -11.41 -3.63 3.10
C VAL A 169 -10.60 -4.16 4.27
N VAL A 170 -9.86 -5.23 4.03
CA VAL A 170 -8.84 -5.77 4.92
C VAL A 170 -7.47 -5.32 4.43
N LEU A 171 -6.65 -4.77 5.33
CA LEU A 171 -5.35 -4.28 4.96
C LEU A 171 -4.40 -5.41 4.56
N PHE A 172 -3.72 -5.20 3.45
CA PHE A 172 -2.72 -6.09 2.90
C PHE A 172 -1.39 -5.35 2.76
N PRO A 173 -0.25 -6.01 2.97
CA PRO A 173 1.06 -5.36 2.86
C PRO A 173 1.33 -4.76 1.48
N GLU A 174 1.96 -3.60 1.44
CA GLU A 174 2.46 -2.99 0.21
C GLU A 174 3.62 -3.81 -0.37
N THR A 175 3.45 -4.32 -1.59
CA THR A 175 4.44 -5.20 -2.23
C THR A 175 5.45 -4.47 -3.12
N GLU A 176 5.26 -3.18 -3.36
CA GLU A 176 6.13 -2.38 -4.23
C GLU A 176 7.59 -2.36 -3.70
N TYR A 177 7.74 -2.38 -2.37
CA TYR A 177 9.05 -2.44 -1.71
C TYR A 177 9.70 -3.82 -1.73
N LEU A 178 8.97 -4.88 -2.04
CA LEU A 178 9.49 -6.24 -1.94
C LEU A 178 10.47 -6.59 -3.06
N SER A 179 10.28 -6.04 -4.25
CA SER A 179 11.11 -6.35 -5.43
C SER A 179 12.51 -5.73 -5.40
N ASN A 180 12.68 -4.58 -4.73
CA ASN A 180 13.97 -3.85 -4.69
C ASN A 180 14.51 -3.61 -3.28
N ARG A 181 13.95 -4.27 -2.29
CA ARG A 181 14.11 -3.93 -0.89
C ARG A 181 15.52 -4.05 -0.35
N VAL A 182 16.25 -5.13 -0.67
CA VAL A 182 17.61 -5.32 -0.16
C VAL A 182 18.50 -4.15 -0.56
N HIS A 183 18.42 -3.74 -1.83
CA HIS A 183 19.16 -2.60 -2.32
C HIS A 183 18.71 -1.30 -1.67
N LEU A 184 17.39 -1.13 -1.50
CA LEU A 184 16.83 0.06 -0.88
C LEU A 184 17.27 0.19 0.58
N PHE A 185 17.12 -0.84 1.39
CA PHE A 185 17.48 -0.81 2.80
C PHE A 185 19.00 -0.66 2.98
N SER A 186 19.81 -1.36 2.20
CA SER A 186 21.25 -1.18 2.22
C SER A 186 21.65 0.26 1.86
N ALA A 187 20.99 0.85 0.88
CA ALA A 187 21.23 2.25 0.50
C ALA A 187 20.83 3.24 1.60
N ILE A 188 19.70 3.00 2.30
CA ILE A 188 19.25 3.82 3.42
C ILE A 188 20.23 3.69 4.60
N LEU A 189 20.59 2.46 4.98
CA LEU A 189 21.53 2.22 6.08
C LEU A 189 22.89 2.86 5.79
N HIS A 190 23.38 2.71 4.57
CA HIS A 190 24.62 3.40 4.15
C HIS A 190 24.47 4.92 4.21
N ALA A 191 23.41 5.49 3.68
CA ALA A 191 23.15 6.91 3.73
C ALA A 191 23.08 7.45 5.17
N ASN A 192 22.50 6.67 6.10
CA ASN A 192 22.47 7.02 7.52
C ASN A 192 23.86 7.10 8.16
N THR A 193 24.84 6.29 7.72
CA THR A 193 26.22 6.38 8.20
C THR A 193 26.96 7.59 7.63
N VAL A 194 26.65 7.97 6.41
CA VAL A 194 27.24 9.12 5.72
C VAL A 194 26.65 10.44 6.22
N HIS A 195 25.33 10.48 6.42
CA HIS A 195 24.60 11.68 6.82
C HIS A 195 24.11 11.53 8.27
N THR A 196 25.03 11.75 9.22
CA THR A 196 24.69 11.82 10.65
C THR A 196 23.83 13.05 10.93
N TRP A 197 23.03 13.02 11.99
CA TRP A 197 22.09 14.10 12.33
C TRP A 197 22.71 15.51 12.29
N ASP A 198 23.91 15.67 12.82
CA ASP A 198 24.58 16.97 12.92
C ASP A 198 25.01 17.50 11.54
N ASN A 199 25.27 16.59 10.60
CA ASN A 199 25.70 16.93 9.24
C ASN A 199 24.55 17.07 8.25
N LYS A 200 23.31 16.79 8.68
CA LYS A 200 22.15 16.93 7.80
C LYS A 200 21.79 18.40 7.55
N ILE A 201 21.27 18.66 6.37
CA ILE A 201 20.74 19.97 5.97
C ILE A 201 19.51 20.26 6.85
N SER A 202 19.53 21.37 7.59
CA SER A 202 18.45 21.79 8.49
C SER A 202 17.27 22.40 7.71
N LYS A 203 16.60 21.57 6.90
CA LYS A 203 15.49 21.95 6.03
C LYS A 203 14.53 20.79 5.88
N ALA A 204 13.24 21.07 5.67
CA ALA A 204 12.23 20.09 5.31
C ALA A 204 12.30 19.80 3.81
N PHE A 205 12.23 18.52 3.44
CA PHE A 205 12.36 18.08 2.05
C PHE A 205 11.19 17.22 1.59
N TRP A 206 10.72 17.47 0.37
CA TRP A 206 9.70 16.67 -0.27
C TRP A 206 9.84 16.64 -1.80
N ARG A 207 9.68 15.46 -2.38
CA ARG A 207 9.49 15.23 -3.81
C ARG A 207 8.35 14.24 -4.02
N GLY A 208 7.41 14.57 -4.91
CA GLY A 208 6.30 13.67 -5.19
C GLY A 208 5.50 14.02 -6.44
N SER A 209 4.52 13.17 -6.73
CA SER A 209 3.60 13.35 -7.85
C SER A 209 2.48 14.33 -7.51
N THR A 210 1.78 14.82 -8.54
CA THR A 210 0.55 15.61 -8.41
C THR A 210 -0.68 14.74 -8.16
N THR A 211 -0.59 13.73 -7.29
CA THR A 211 -1.75 12.94 -6.84
C THR A 211 -2.35 13.50 -5.56
N GLY A 212 -3.57 13.10 -5.20
CA GLY A 212 -4.22 13.44 -3.94
C GLY A 212 -5.16 14.62 -3.97
N GLY A 213 -5.74 14.93 -5.12
CA GLY A 213 -6.81 15.90 -5.18
C GLY A 213 -7.21 16.29 -6.59
N PRO A 214 -8.41 16.85 -6.77
CA PRO A 214 -8.74 17.54 -8.00
C PRO A 214 -7.95 18.85 -8.04
N TYR A 215 -7.01 18.95 -8.95
CA TYR A 215 -6.23 20.17 -9.19
C TYR A 215 -7.06 21.14 -10.04
N CYS A 216 -8.04 21.76 -9.39
CA CYS A 216 -8.95 22.74 -9.97
C CYS A 216 -8.63 24.17 -9.43
N PHE A 217 -9.63 25.05 -9.41
CA PHE A 217 -9.48 26.44 -9.02
C PHE A 217 -8.85 26.68 -7.62
N TYR A 218 -9.06 25.75 -6.67
CA TYR A 218 -8.53 25.81 -5.29
C TYR A 218 -7.39 24.83 -5.06
N TRP A 219 -6.55 24.61 -6.07
CA TRP A 219 -5.48 23.65 -6.05
C TRP A 219 -4.51 23.80 -4.87
N ASP A 220 -4.25 25.04 -4.42
CA ASP A 220 -3.33 25.41 -3.34
C ASP A 220 -3.83 24.97 -1.95
N ARG A 221 -5.09 24.57 -1.83
CA ARG A 221 -5.67 24.08 -0.56
C ARG A 221 -5.42 22.60 -0.31
N PHE A 222 -4.91 21.87 -1.30
CA PHE A 222 -4.55 20.49 -1.12
C PHE A 222 -3.16 20.34 -0.47
N PRO A 223 -2.92 19.29 0.34
CA PRO A 223 -1.67 19.17 1.11
C PRO A 223 -0.39 19.26 0.26
N ARG A 224 -0.32 18.53 -0.85
CA ARG A 224 0.87 18.55 -1.72
C ARG A 224 1.13 19.90 -2.38
N PRO A 225 0.15 20.53 -3.03
CA PRO A 225 0.34 21.89 -3.55
C PRO A 225 0.66 22.93 -2.47
N SER A 226 0.07 22.84 -1.27
CA SER A 226 0.39 23.76 -0.20
C SER A 226 1.86 23.72 0.22
N LEU A 227 2.50 22.55 0.14
CA LEU A 227 3.95 22.44 0.34
C LEU A 227 4.76 23.19 -0.73
N ILE A 228 4.30 23.16 -1.98
CA ILE A 228 4.94 23.90 -3.08
C ILE A 228 4.87 25.40 -2.82
N VAL A 229 3.70 25.87 -2.38
CA VAL A 229 3.52 27.27 -2.01
C VAL A 229 4.42 27.65 -0.82
N SER A 230 4.46 26.80 0.20
CA SER A 230 5.36 26.98 1.36
C SER A 230 6.82 27.02 0.94
N SER A 231 7.28 26.11 0.07
CA SER A 231 8.65 26.07 -0.44
C SER A 231 9.02 27.34 -1.24
N TYR A 232 8.06 27.90 -1.96
CA TYR A 232 8.29 29.13 -2.72
C TYR A 232 8.47 30.36 -1.82
N TYR A 233 7.67 30.47 -0.74
CA TYR A 233 7.72 31.61 0.17
C TYR A 233 8.76 31.47 1.29
N HIS A 234 9.17 30.23 1.62
CA HIS A 234 10.11 29.90 2.69
C HIS A 234 11.18 28.93 2.19
N PRO A 235 11.96 29.32 1.14
CA PRO A 235 12.94 28.44 0.52
C PRO A 235 14.12 28.08 1.43
N GLU A 236 14.33 28.83 2.51
CA GLU A 236 15.31 28.53 3.54
C GLU A 236 14.90 27.36 4.44
N ASP A 237 13.58 27.17 4.67
CA ASP A 237 13.05 26.16 5.59
C ASP A 237 12.54 24.92 4.86
N VAL A 238 11.99 25.08 3.66
CA VAL A 238 11.32 24.00 2.91
C VAL A 238 11.87 23.92 1.49
N ASP A 239 12.19 22.70 1.06
CA ASP A 239 12.52 22.33 -0.31
C ASP A 239 11.53 21.28 -0.81
N ALA A 240 10.44 21.74 -1.42
CA ALA A 240 9.38 20.88 -1.92
C ALA A 240 9.13 21.11 -3.41
N ALA A 241 9.04 20.03 -4.19
CA ALA A 241 8.72 20.11 -5.60
C ALA A 241 7.95 18.86 -6.10
N PHE A 242 7.16 19.05 -7.15
CA PHE A 242 6.63 17.97 -7.95
C PHE A 242 7.70 17.38 -8.87
N ILE A 243 7.58 16.07 -9.13
CA ILE A 243 8.49 15.36 -10.04
C ILE A 243 7.98 15.51 -11.47
N LYS A 244 8.84 15.96 -12.39
CA LYS A 244 8.51 16.18 -13.82
C LYS A 244 7.81 14.99 -14.47
N GLY A 245 8.28 13.78 -14.26
CA GLY A 245 7.70 12.54 -14.82
C GLY A 245 6.39 12.10 -14.18
N SER A 246 5.90 12.79 -13.14
CA SER A 246 4.69 12.46 -12.38
C SER A 246 3.78 13.67 -12.17
N PHE A 247 3.80 14.58 -13.14
CA PHE A 247 2.93 15.76 -13.17
C PHE A 247 1.73 15.47 -14.07
N TYR A 248 0.54 15.36 -13.47
CA TYR A 248 -0.71 14.93 -14.13
C TYR A 248 -1.77 16.02 -14.13
N VAL A 249 -1.40 17.29 -13.99
CA VAL A 249 -2.35 18.41 -13.98
C VAL A 249 -2.51 18.93 -15.39
N ASP A 250 -3.67 18.70 -15.97
CA ASP A 250 -4.01 19.14 -17.34
C ASP A 250 -4.98 20.33 -17.35
N GLU A 251 -5.67 20.59 -16.22
CA GLU A 251 -6.70 21.62 -16.14
C GLU A 251 -6.13 23.01 -15.84
N GLU A 252 -6.61 24.00 -16.56
CA GLU A 252 -6.35 25.41 -16.29
C GLU A 252 -7.42 26.00 -15.33
N PRO A 253 -7.08 26.95 -14.46
CA PRO A 253 -5.79 27.67 -14.38
C PRO A 253 -4.74 27.01 -13.48
N ALA A 254 -5.05 25.86 -12.85
CA ALA A 254 -4.16 25.21 -11.87
C ALA A 254 -2.78 24.89 -12.45
N LYS A 255 -2.74 24.35 -13.66
CA LYS A 255 -1.48 24.01 -14.35
C LYS A 255 -0.54 25.21 -14.45
N THR A 256 -1.03 26.31 -15.02
CA THR A 256 -0.24 27.53 -15.20
C THR A 256 0.18 28.13 -13.85
N GLN A 257 -0.68 28.11 -12.84
CA GLN A 257 -0.35 28.64 -11.53
C GLN A 257 0.74 27.80 -10.85
N ILE A 258 0.63 26.46 -10.84
CA ILE A 258 1.66 25.58 -10.27
C ILE A 258 3.01 25.79 -10.96
N LEU A 259 3.03 25.91 -12.28
CA LEU A 259 4.27 26.12 -13.03
C LEU A 259 4.95 27.45 -12.71
N ARG A 260 4.21 28.49 -12.32
CA ARG A 260 4.76 29.78 -11.88
C ARG A 260 5.61 29.67 -10.60
N PHE A 261 5.30 28.70 -9.73
CA PHE A 261 6.09 28.45 -8.51
C PHE A 261 7.41 27.72 -8.78
N LYS A 262 7.79 27.46 -10.05
CA LYS A 262 8.97 26.68 -10.43
C LYS A 262 9.04 25.32 -9.71
N ALA A 263 7.89 24.70 -9.55
CA ALA A 263 7.66 23.57 -8.67
C ALA A 263 7.93 22.21 -9.32
N LEU A 264 8.60 22.16 -10.47
CA LEU A 264 8.92 20.91 -11.19
C LEU A 264 10.41 20.66 -11.16
N GLU A 265 10.78 19.55 -10.53
CA GLU A 265 12.16 19.09 -10.41
C GLU A 265 12.33 17.66 -10.94
N ASP A 266 13.56 17.29 -11.21
CA ASP A 266 13.88 15.93 -11.58
C ASP A 266 13.75 15.00 -10.36
N PRO A 267 13.49 13.69 -10.57
CA PRO A 267 13.51 12.72 -9.49
C PRO A 267 14.88 12.68 -8.82
N VAL A 268 14.89 12.64 -7.51
CA VAL A 268 16.14 12.52 -6.73
C VAL A 268 16.16 11.18 -5.99
N PRO A 269 17.33 10.51 -5.90
CA PRO A 269 17.44 9.23 -5.20
C PRO A 269 17.17 9.41 -3.70
N ILE A 270 16.74 8.33 -3.04
CA ILE A 270 16.43 8.32 -1.60
C ILE A 270 17.66 8.74 -0.78
N SER A 271 18.86 8.31 -1.17
CA SER A 271 20.12 8.71 -0.52
C SER A 271 20.33 10.24 -0.51
N HIS A 272 19.87 10.94 -1.53
CA HIS A 272 19.89 12.40 -1.54
C HIS A 272 18.86 13.00 -0.57
N GLN A 273 17.64 12.42 -0.50
CA GLN A 273 16.59 12.90 0.38
C GLN A 273 16.98 12.74 1.87
N ILE A 274 17.71 11.69 2.22
CA ILE A 274 18.20 11.42 3.59
C ILE A 274 19.22 12.48 4.08
N GLN A 275 19.77 13.31 3.22
CA GLN A 275 20.62 14.42 3.63
C GLN A 275 19.89 15.50 4.43
N TYR A 276 18.58 15.53 4.38
CA TYR A 276 17.76 16.53 5.05
C TYR A 276 17.33 16.06 6.44
N LYS A 277 17.27 16.97 7.41
CA LYS A 277 16.85 16.68 8.79
C LYS A 277 15.38 16.29 8.86
N TYR A 278 14.55 16.92 8.03
CA TYR A 278 13.10 16.75 8.08
C TYR A 278 12.62 16.22 6.72
N LEU A 279 11.95 15.08 6.74
CA LEU A 279 11.28 14.52 5.57
C LEU A 279 9.78 14.68 5.71
N ILE A 280 9.09 15.00 4.64
CA ILE A 280 7.64 15.24 4.71
C ILE A 280 6.92 14.06 4.04
N ALA A 281 6.04 13.41 4.80
CA ALA A 281 5.13 12.38 4.32
C ALA A 281 3.74 12.98 4.07
N VAL A 282 3.33 13.09 2.81
CA VAL A 282 2.03 13.66 2.42
C VAL A 282 1.23 12.67 1.64
N ASP A 283 -0.01 12.44 2.08
CA ASP A 283 -0.95 11.57 1.40
C ASP A 283 -1.17 12.01 -0.06
N GLY A 284 -1.32 11.02 -0.93
CA GLY A 284 -1.71 11.19 -2.31
C GLY A 284 -3.12 10.67 -2.52
N ASN A 285 -3.29 9.72 -3.47
CA ASN A 285 -4.56 8.99 -3.62
C ASN A 285 -4.83 8.06 -2.42
N SER A 286 -3.76 7.66 -1.73
CA SER A 286 -3.76 6.92 -0.46
C SER A 286 -2.58 7.38 0.40
N TRP A 287 -2.15 6.58 1.38
CA TRP A 287 -0.98 6.85 2.22
C TRP A 287 0.30 7.06 1.38
N PRO A 288 1.29 7.84 1.89
CA PRO A 288 2.50 8.12 1.12
C PRO A 288 3.41 6.90 1.08
N SER A 289 3.68 6.38 -0.11
CA SER A 289 4.59 5.24 -0.30
C SER A 289 6.02 5.51 0.18
N SER A 290 6.40 6.76 0.38
CA SER A 290 7.70 7.14 0.95
C SER A 290 7.83 6.87 2.45
N LEU A 291 6.72 6.81 3.20
CA LEU A 291 6.73 6.71 4.66
C LEU A 291 7.58 5.54 5.22
N PRO A 292 7.52 4.30 4.68
CA PRO A 292 8.31 3.20 5.23
C PRO A 292 9.82 3.43 5.17
N TRP A 293 10.34 3.99 4.09
CA TRP A 293 11.77 4.26 4.00
C TRP A 293 12.17 5.53 4.78
N GLN A 294 11.27 6.51 4.90
CA GLN A 294 11.50 7.70 5.72
C GLN A 294 11.66 7.32 7.19
N LEU A 295 10.82 6.43 7.72
CA LEU A 295 10.92 5.90 9.08
C LEU A 295 12.20 5.10 9.36
N LEU A 296 12.86 4.57 8.32
CA LEU A 296 14.16 3.89 8.43
C LEU A 296 15.35 4.84 8.34
N SER A 297 15.12 6.08 7.94
CA SER A 297 16.15 7.12 7.88
C SER A 297 16.41 7.71 9.27
N ASN A 298 17.58 8.32 9.46
CA ASN A 298 17.86 9.10 10.66
C ASN A 298 17.35 10.54 10.55
N SER A 299 16.29 10.76 9.79
CA SER A 299 15.61 12.05 9.66
C SER A 299 14.34 12.06 10.52
N VAL A 300 13.85 13.23 10.87
CA VAL A 300 12.52 13.38 11.46
C VAL A 300 11.50 13.34 10.33
N ASP A 301 10.52 12.46 10.46
CA ASP A 301 9.41 12.37 9.51
C ASP A 301 8.23 13.23 9.96
N LEU A 302 7.84 14.18 9.13
CA LEU A 302 6.72 15.07 9.35
C LEU A 302 5.53 14.58 8.52
N LYS A 303 4.62 13.88 9.17
CA LYS A 303 3.37 13.45 8.51
C LYS A 303 2.32 14.54 8.63
N ASN A 304 1.72 14.90 7.50
CA ASN A 304 0.55 15.75 7.44
C ASN A 304 -0.71 14.86 7.46
N ASP A 305 -1.53 15.01 8.49
CA ASP A 305 -2.81 14.31 8.66
C ASP A 305 -3.94 15.05 7.94
#